data_67f78d36332afe0f59216010bb27e585
#
_entry.id   67f78d36332afe0f59216010bb27e585
#
_cell.length_a   1.000
_cell.length_b   1.000
_cell.length_c   1.000
_cell.angle_alpha   90.00
_cell.angle_beta   90.00
_cell.angle_gamma   90.00
#
_symmetry.space_group_name_H-M   'P 1'
#
loop_
_entity.id
_entity.type
_entity.pdbx_description
1 polymer ?
#
loop_
_entity_poly.entity_id
_entity_poly.type
_entity_poly.pdbx_seq_one_letter_code
_entity_poly.pdbx_strand_id
1 'polypeptide(L)'
;MSEHTPASPETPADSHEKRDFIRQIVREDLASGKHQAIKTRFPPEPNGYLHIGHAKSICLNFGIAGEFSGVCNLRFDDTNPAKEDPEYVAAIQDDVRWLGFEWNELRHASDYFQAYYLAAEKLIEQGKAYVCDLSAEEVRAYRGTLTEPGRPSPWRDRSVEENLDLFRRMRAGEFPDGARTLRAKIDMASGNINLRDPALYRIKHVEHQNTGTAWPIYPMYDFAHALGDSIEGITHSLCTLEFEDHRPLYDWCVDNVDFAHDDALTQPLVDAGLPREAAKPRQIEFSRLNINYTVMSKRKLMALVTEQLVDGWEDPRMPTLQGLRRRGYTPAAMRLFAERVGISKQNSLIDFSVLEGALREDLDSAAPRRMAVVDPVKLVLTNLPEGHEEQLTFSNHPKDESFGSREVPFAREVWIDREDFAEVPPKGWKRLVPGGEVRLRGAGIIRCDEVIKDADGTITELRGWLDPESRPGMEGANRKVKGTIHWVSAVHGVPAEIRLYDRLFSVPNPDDESEGKTYRDYLNPESRRTVTGYVEPAAASAAPEQSFQFERTGYFVADRRDHSEAKPVFNRSVTLRDTWSA
;
A
#
# COMPACT_ATOMS: atom_id res chain seq x y z
N MET A 1 31.78 -19.48 -55.64
CA MET A 1 30.44 -18.89 -55.50
C MET A 1 29.75 -19.67 -54.40
N SER A 2 29.79 -19.21 -53.18
CA SER A 2 29.07 -19.80 -52.04
C SER A 2 28.08 -18.73 -51.58
N GLU A 3 26.80 -19.07 -51.70
CA GLU A 3 25.68 -18.21 -51.32
C GLU A 3 25.60 -18.10 -49.81
N HIS A 4 25.67 -16.88 -49.32
CA HIS A 4 25.32 -16.54 -47.94
C HIS A 4 23.80 -16.39 -47.83
N THR A 5 23.15 -17.28 -47.11
CA THR A 5 21.77 -17.14 -46.66
C THR A 5 21.76 -16.19 -45.45
N PRO A 6 20.92 -15.15 -45.41
CA PRO A 6 20.82 -14.29 -44.23
C PRO A 6 20.06 -14.99 -43.13
N ALA A 7 20.59 -14.94 -41.90
CA ALA A 7 19.97 -15.44 -40.68
C ALA A 7 18.68 -14.66 -40.41
N SER A 8 17.62 -15.39 -40.09
CA SER A 8 16.33 -14.86 -39.62
C SER A 8 16.52 -14.12 -38.30
N PRO A 9 15.78 -13.03 -38.04
CA PRO A 9 15.87 -12.32 -36.76
C PRO A 9 15.33 -13.21 -35.62
N GLU A 10 16.13 -13.34 -34.60
CA GLU A 10 15.74 -13.98 -33.35
C GLU A 10 14.50 -13.29 -32.77
N THR A 11 13.46 -14.06 -32.52
CA THR A 11 12.25 -13.65 -31.80
C THR A 11 12.64 -13.30 -30.36
N PRO A 12 12.16 -12.20 -29.79
CA PRO A 12 12.45 -11.88 -28.38
C PRO A 12 11.92 -12.98 -27.47
N ALA A 13 12.70 -13.30 -26.44
CA ALA A 13 12.42 -14.32 -25.44
C ALA A 13 11.00 -14.21 -24.89
N ASP A 14 10.35 -15.36 -24.76
CA ASP A 14 9.06 -15.60 -24.12
C ASP A 14 8.91 -14.76 -22.84
N SER A 15 8.15 -13.69 -22.91
CA SER A 15 7.54 -13.09 -21.72
C SER A 15 6.59 -14.14 -21.17
N HIS A 16 6.87 -14.67 -19.97
CA HIS A 16 5.97 -15.58 -19.26
C HIS A 16 4.61 -14.89 -19.09
N GLU A 17 3.68 -15.25 -19.96
CA GLU A 17 2.33 -14.73 -19.97
C GLU A 17 1.67 -15.04 -18.62
N LYS A 18 1.31 -13.99 -17.86
CA LYS A 18 0.68 -14.13 -16.55
C LYS A 18 -0.63 -14.90 -16.73
N ARG A 19 -0.77 -16.01 -16.01
CA ARG A 19 -1.94 -16.90 -16.11
C ARG A 19 -2.65 -16.96 -14.76
N ASP A 20 -3.78 -16.29 -14.68
CA ASP A 20 -4.74 -16.41 -13.60
C ASP A 20 -6.16 -16.39 -14.17
N PHE A 21 -7.14 -16.72 -13.34
CA PHE A 21 -8.52 -16.88 -13.81
C PHE A 21 -9.15 -15.57 -14.31
N ILE A 22 -8.73 -14.38 -13.78
CA ILE A 22 -9.25 -13.09 -14.25
C ILE A 22 -8.73 -12.80 -15.65
N ARG A 23 -7.43 -12.95 -15.87
CA ARG A 23 -6.82 -12.79 -17.20
C ARG A 23 -7.38 -13.76 -18.22
N GLN A 24 -7.68 -14.97 -17.79
CA GLN A 24 -8.35 -15.96 -18.67
C GLN A 24 -9.75 -15.46 -19.07
N ILE A 25 -10.58 -15.00 -18.12
CA ILE A 25 -11.91 -14.44 -18.42
C ILE A 25 -11.80 -13.27 -19.40
N VAL A 26 -10.88 -12.35 -19.15
CA VAL A 26 -10.67 -11.18 -20.03
C VAL A 26 -10.30 -11.59 -21.45
N ARG A 27 -9.39 -12.57 -21.62
CA ARG A 27 -9.01 -13.09 -22.94
C ARG A 27 -10.18 -13.75 -23.65
N GLU A 28 -10.98 -14.56 -22.94
CA GLU A 28 -12.15 -15.22 -23.48
C GLU A 28 -13.21 -14.20 -23.91
N ASP A 29 -13.48 -13.18 -23.09
CA ASP A 29 -14.46 -12.13 -23.38
C ASP A 29 -14.04 -11.24 -24.59
N LEU A 30 -12.74 -10.98 -24.76
CA LEU A 30 -12.21 -10.30 -25.94
C LEU A 30 -12.23 -11.20 -27.19
N ALA A 31 -11.79 -12.45 -27.08
CA ALA A 31 -11.73 -13.39 -28.20
C ALA A 31 -13.13 -13.73 -28.75
N SER A 32 -14.14 -13.78 -27.88
CA SER A 32 -15.54 -13.99 -28.28
C SER A 32 -16.20 -12.75 -28.88
N GLY A 33 -15.55 -11.59 -28.82
CA GLY A 33 -16.13 -10.31 -29.24
C GLY A 33 -17.21 -9.74 -28.29
N LYS A 34 -17.34 -10.29 -27.09
CA LYS A 34 -18.29 -9.80 -26.07
C LYS A 34 -17.95 -8.37 -25.67
N HIS A 35 -16.67 -8.03 -25.61
CA HIS A 35 -16.17 -6.68 -25.40
C HIS A 35 -15.15 -6.34 -26.48
N GLN A 36 -15.17 -5.08 -26.96
CA GLN A 36 -14.18 -4.56 -27.92
C GLN A 36 -12.93 -4.03 -27.22
N ALA A 37 -13.07 -3.58 -25.98
CA ALA A 37 -12.02 -3.06 -25.12
C ALA A 37 -12.34 -3.39 -23.65
N ILE A 38 -11.33 -3.31 -22.80
CA ILE A 38 -11.47 -3.56 -21.37
C ILE A 38 -11.57 -2.24 -20.62
N LYS A 39 -12.59 -2.12 -19.78
CA LYS A 39 -12.74 -1.01 -18.86
C LYS A 39 -12.95 -1.54 -17.45
N THR A 40 -12.06 -1.16 -16.54
CA THR A 40 -12.12 -1.47 -15.12
C THR A 40 -12.27 -0.20 -14.30
N ARG A 41 -12.40 -0.30 -12.99
CA ARG A 41 -12.40 0.85 -12.08
C ARG A 41 -11.85 0.45 -10.70
N PHE A 42 -11.25 1.42 -10.02
CA PHE A 42 -10.98 1.37 -8.59
C PHE A 42 -11.98 2.27 -7.87
N PRO A 43 -12.90 1.73 -7.02
CA PRO A 43 -14.00 2.48 -6.44
C PRO A 43 -13.83 2.67 -4.92
N PRO A 44 -12.85 3.47 -4.43
CA PRO A 44 -12.67 3.64 -2.99
C PRO A 44 -13.76 4.50 -2.36
N GLU A 45 -14.17 4.17 -1.12
CA GLU A 45 -14.89 5.10 -0.26
C GLU A 45 -13.91 6.15 0.28
N PRO A 46 -14.20 7.48 0.17
CA PRO A 46 -13.32 8.54 0.66
C PRO A 46 -13.46 8.74 2.18
N ASN A 47 -13.28 7.69 2.96
CA ASN A 47 -13.56 7.63 4.39
C ASN A 47 -12.35 7.21 5.24
N GLY A 48 -11.14 7.20 4.66
CA GLY A 48 -9.87 6.86 5.32
C GLY A 48 -8.71 6.73 4.35
N TYR A 49 -7.51 6.65 4.90
CA TYR A 49 -6.30 6.42 4.14
C TYR A 49 -6.25 5.00 3.58
N LEU A 50 -5.67 4.85 2.40
CA LEU A 50 -5.45 3.54 1.78
C LEU A 50 -4.35 2.76 2.53
N HIS A 51 -4.50 1.45 2.55
CA HIS A 51 -3.52 0.52 3.11
C HIS A 51 -3.06 -0.49 2.05
N ILE A 52 -2.10 -1.32 2.40
CA ILE A 52 -1.49 -2.31 1.50
C ILE A 52 -2.52 -3.25 0.82
N GLY A 53 -3.65 -3.53 1.45
CA GLY A 53 -4.74 -4.31 0.82
C GLY A 53 -5.36 -3.59 -0.38
N HIS A 54 -5.50 -2.27 -0.30
CA HIS A 54 -5.96 -1.45 -1.44
C HIS A 54 -4.91 -1.39 -2.55
N ALA A 55 -3.61 -1.39 -2.22
CA ALA A 55 -2.54 -1.44 -3.23
C ALA A 55 -2.68 -2.67 -4.12
N LYS A 56 -3.00 -3.85 -3.56
CA LYS A 56 -3.28 -5.07 -4.35
C LYS A 56 -4.42 -4.84 -5.33
N SER A 57 -5.53 -4.24 -4.88
CA SER A 57 -6.69 -3.95 -5.73
C SER A 57 -6.38 -2.93 -6.83
N ILE A 58 -5.63 -1.87 -6.49
CA ILE A 58 -5.18 -0.85 -7.45
C ILE A 58 -4.30 -1.51 -8.52
N CYS A 59 -3.26 -2.23 -8.11
CA CYS A 59 -2.35 -2.92 -9.04
C CYS A 59 -3.09 -3.91 -9.94
N LEU A 60 -4.14 -4.56 -9.44
CA LEU A 60 -4.95 -5.48 -10.24
C LEU A 60 -5.81 -4.74 -11.26
N ASN A 61 -6.62 -3.77 -10.82
CA ASN A 61 -7.55 -3.06 -11.71
C ASN A 61 -6.82 -2.29 -12.82
N PHE A 62 -5.83 -1.49 -12.45
CA PHE A 62 -5.01 -0.73 -13.40
C PHE A 62 -4.10 -1.64 -14.23
N GLY A 63 -3.54 -2.69 -13.60
CA GLY A 63 -2.67 -3.65 -14.29
C GLY A 63 -3.39 -4.46 -15.36
N ILE A 64 -4.59 -4.97 -15.08
CA ILE A 64 -5.43 -5.66 -16.06
C ILE A 64 -5.80 -4.72 -17.21
N ALA A 65 -6.28 -3.51 -16.91
CA ALA A 65 -6.60 -2.53 -17.95
C ALA A 65 -5.39 -2.27 -18.86
N GLY A 66 -4.23 -1.96 -18.29
CA GLY A 66 -3.02 -1.66 -19.05
C GLY A 66 -2.51 -2.86 -19.87
N GLU A 67 -2.54 -4.09 -19.31
CA GLU A 67 -2.10 -5.31 -20.00
C GLU A 67 -2.92 -5.60 -21.26
N PHE A 68 -4.22 -5.31 -21.22
CA PHE A 68 -5.13 -5.54 -22.36
C PHE A 68 -5.45 -4.26 -23.16
N SER A 69 -4.60 -3.24 -23.08
CA SER A 69 -4.76 -1.97 -23.79
C SER A 69 -6.13 -1.29 -23.53
N GLY A 70 -6.68 -1.52 -22.38
CA GLY A 70 -7.91 -0.92 -21.89
C GLY A 70 -7.65 0.29 -20.99
N VAL A 71 -8.68 0.69 -20.24
CA VAL A 71 -8.64 1.85 -19.34
C VAL A 71 -9.17 1.50 -17.95
N CYS A 72 -8.74 2.25 -16.95
CA CYS A 72 -9.23 2.14 -15.58
C CYS A 72 -9.71 3.50 -15.07
N ASN A 73 -10.93 3.58 -14.55
CA ASN A 73 -11.47 4.77 -13.89
C ASN A 73 -11.14 4.77 -12.40
N LEU A 74 -11.04 5.96 -11.82
CA LEU A 74 -11.10 6.17 -10.38
C LEU A 74 -12.48 6.75 -10.05
N ARG A 75 -13.34 5.98 -9.35
CA ARG A 75 -14.67 6.42 -8.94
C ARG A 75 -14.79 6.40 -7.43
N PHE A 76 -14.90 7.57 -6.82
CA PHE A 76 -15.19 7.65 -5.40
C PHE A 76 -16.61 7.19 -5.10
N ASP A 77 -16.76 6.22 -4.21
CA ASP A 77 -18.06 5.83 -3.66
C ASP A 77 -18.40 6.77 -2.51
N ASP A 78 -18.99 7.90 -2.85
CA ASP A 78 -19.42 8.95 -1.93
C ASP A 78 -20.93 8.88 -1.62
N THR A 79 -21.45 7.65 -1.44
CA THR A 79 -22.87 7.41 -1.10
C THR A 79 -23.19 7.51 0.40
N ASN A 80 -22.18 7.73 1.24
CA ASN A 80 -22.32 7.82 2.69
C ASN A 80 -21.66 9.08 3.29
N PRO A 81 -22.28 10.27 3.11
CA PRO A 81 -21.68 11.57 3.43
C PRO A 81 -21.27 11.75 4.90
N ALA A 82 -21.80 10.94 5.83
CA ALA A 82 -21.46 11.07 7.26
C ALA A 82 -20.04 10.62 7.62
N LYS A 83 -19.28 10.03 6.69
CA LYS A 83 -17.95 9.44 6.93
C LYS A 83 -16.89 9.92 5.95
N GLU A 84 -17.25 10.74 4.99
CA GLU A 84 -16.42 11.17 3.89
C GLU A 84 -15.73 12.48 4.22
N ASP A 85 -14.48 12.61 3.76
CA ASP A 85 -13.68 13.82 3.97
C ASP A 85 -12.85 14.13 2.71
N PRO A 86 -12.81 15.39 2.25
CA PRO A 86 -11.98 15.83 1.12
C PRO A 86 -10.48 15.52 1.29
N GLU A 87 -9.99 15.44 2.52
CA GLU A 87 -8.61 15.02 2.81
C GLU A 87 -8.33 13.62 2.26
N TYR A 88 -9.26 12.68 2.46
CA TYR A 88 -9.11 11.32 1.96
C TYR A 88 -9.20 11.23 0.44
N VAL A 89 -10.04 12.06 -0.18
CA VAL A 89 -10.11 12.16 -1.66
C VAL A 89 -8.74 12.54 -2.24
N ALA A 90 -8.09 13.56 -1.65
CA ALA A 90 -6.76 14.00 -2.09
C ALA A 90 -5.68 12.94 -1.83
N ALA A 91 -5.68 12.33 -0.64
CA ALA A 91 -4.72 11.28 -0.26
C ALA A 91 -4.83 10.04 -1.16
N ILE A 92 -6.04 9.59 -1.48
CA ILE A 92 -6.28 8.45 -2.38
C ILE A 92 -5.75 8.73 -3.78
N GLN A 93 -5.97 9.93 -4.32
CA GLN A 93 -5.43 10.31 -5.62
C GLN A 93 -3.89 10.33 -5.62
N ASP A 94 -3.27 10.87 -4.55
CA ASP A 94 -1.81 10.87 -4.40
C ASP A 94 -1.25 9.44 -4.32
N ASP A 95 -1.91 8.56 -3.57
CA ASP A 95 -1.51 7.16 -3.43
C ASP A 95 -1.57 6.38 -4.77
N VAL A 96 -2.62 6.59 -5.57
CA VAL A 96 -2.75 5.95 -6.90
C VAL A 96 -1.64 6.43 -7.83
N ARG A 97 -1.37 7.76 -7.87
CA ARG A 97 -0.27 8.32 -8.67
C ARG A 97 1.09 7.85 -8.17
N TRP A 98 1.29 7.81 -6.86
CA TRP A 98 2.52 7.29 -6.26
C TRP A 98 2.78 5.83 -6.67
N LEU A 99 1.76 4.98 -6.73
CA LEU A 99 1.90 3.61 -7.23
C LEU A 99 2.25 3.53 -8.73
N GLY A 100 2.28 4.67 -9.44
CA GLY A 100 2.64 4.77 -10.85
C GLY A 100 1.47 4.57 -11.80
N PHE A 101 0.24 4.80 -11.34
CA PHE A 101 -0.95 4.67 -12.16
C PHE A 101 -1.64 6.02 -12.38
N GLU A 102 -2.25 6.15 -13.56
CA GLU A 102 -3.13 7.26 -13.91
C GLU A 102 -4.48 6.69 -14.34
N TRP A 103 -5.55 7.34 -13.90
CA TRP A 103 -6.91 6.96 -14.27
C TRP A 103 -7.34 7.62 -15.57
N ASN A 104 -8.24 6.94 -16.27
CA ASN A 104 -8.86 7.49 -17.47
C ASN A 104 -9.83 8.63 -17.12
N GLU A 105 -10.74 8.37 -16.16
CA GLU A 105 -11.71 9.34 -15.67
C GLU A 105 -11.74 9.32 -14.14
N LEU A 106 -11.88 10.53 -13.55
CA LEU A 106 -12.20 10.72 -12.15
C LEU A 106 -13.70 10.97 -12.02
N ARG A 107 -14.37 10.10 -11.27
CA ARG A 107 -15.82 10.16 -11.06
C ARG A 107 -16.18 10.04 -9.58
N HIS A 108 -17.40 10.48 -9.25
CA HIS A 108 -18.00 10.29 -7.94
C HIS A 108 -19.36 9.60 -8.14
N ALA A 109 -19.76 8.74 -7.20
CA ALA A 109 -21.10 8.15 -7.24
C ALA A 109 -22.20 9.23 -7.22
N SER A 110 -21.92 10.35 -6.56
CA SER A 110 -22.81 11.52 -6.52
C SER A 110 -23.03 12.20 -7.87
N ASP A 111 -22.13 12.03 -8.85
CA ASP A 111 -22.35 12.52 -10.23
C ASP A 111 -23.58 11.86 -10.87
N TYR A 112 -23.94 10.67 -10.39
CA TYR A 112 -25.00 9.83 -10.95
C TYR A 112 -26.28 9.82 -10.11
N PHE A 113 -26.39 10.59 -9.03
CA PHE A 113 -27.54 10.54 -8.11
C PHE A 113 -28.89 10.74 -8.80
N GLN A 114 -28.96 11.61 -9.81
CA GLN A 114 -30.22 11.81 -10.56
C GLN A 114 -30.56 10.57 -11.41
N ALA A 115 -29.57 9.95 -12.04
CA ALA A 115 -29.75 8.72 -12.83
C ALA A 115 -30.17 7.54 -11.93
N TYR A 116 -29.54 7.40 -10.75
CA TYR A 116 -29.93 6.38 -9.77
C TYR A 116 -31.35 6.59 -9.26
N TYR A 117 -31.74 7.84 -9.03
CA TYR A 117 -33.11 8.18 -8.60
C TYR A 117 -34.15 7.76 -9.65
N LEU A 118 -33.92 8.09 -10.92
CA LEU A 118 -34.83 7.71 -12.02
C LEU A 118 -34.84 6.17 -12.21
N ALA A 119 -33.72 5.51 -12.07
CA ALA A 119 -33.64 4.04 -12.09
C ALA A 119 -34.48 3.41 -10.96
N ALA A 120 -34.49 4.02 -9.78
CA ALA A 120 -35.30 3.56 -8.66
C ALA A 120 -36.80 3.80 -8.94
N GLU A 121 -37.20 4.94 -9.52
CA GLU A 121 -38.60 5.17 -9.97
C GLU A 121 -39.03 4.12 -11.01
N LYS A 122 -38.13 3.79 -11.96
CA LYS A 122 -38.38 2.75 -12.96
C LYS A 122 -38.62 1.38 -12.35
N LEU A 123 -37.85 1.00 -11.33
CA LEU A 123 -38.07 -0.26 -10.61
C LEU A 123 -39.41 -0.27 -9.87
N ILE A 124 -39.86 0.88 -9.34
CA ILE A 124 -41.20 1.01 -8.73
C ILE A 124 -42.28 0.83 -9.81
N GLU A 125 -42.17 1.50 -10.97
CA GLU A 125 -43.08 1.37 -12.09
C GLU A 125 -43.22 -0.06 -12.60
N GLN A 126 -42.13 -0.82 -12.55
CA GLN A 126 -42.10 -2.25 -12.91
C GLN A 126 -42.65 -3.16 -11.80
N GLY A 127 -43.06 -2.62 -10.64
CA GLY A 127 -43.45 -3.41 -9.48
C GLY A 127 -42.30 -4.19 -8.80
N LYS A 128 -41.05 -3.79 -9.05
CA LYS A 128 -39.84 -4.45 -8.54
C LYS A 128 -39.21 -3.75 -7.33
N ALA A 129 -39.77 -2.63 -6.89
CA ALA A 129 -39.40 -1.93 -5.68
C ALA A 129 -40.61 -1.35 -4.97
N TYR A 130 -40.50 -1.20 -3.65
CA TYR A 130 -41.56 -0.65 -2.80
C TYR A 130 -41.00 0.16 -1.64
N VAL A 131 -41.75 1.16 -1.17
CA VAL A 131 -41.41 1.93 0.03
C VAL A 131 -41.87 1.16 1.26
N CYS A 132 -40.95 0.95 2.19
CA CYS A 132 -41.17 0.19 3.42
C CYS A 132 -41.05 1.13 4.62
N ASP A 133 -42.06 1.09 5.52
CA ASP A 133 -42.12 1.92 6.71
C ASP A 133 -41.58 1.20 7.97
N LEU A 134 -41.02 -0.01 7.84
CA LEU A 134 -40.37 -0.71 8.94
C LEU A 134 -39.09 0.01 9.35
N SER A 135 -38.87 0.13 10.65
CA SER A 135 -37.60 0.58 11.20
C SER A 135 -36.45 -0.39 10.85
N ALA A 136 -35.21 0.05 11.00
CA ALA A 136 -34.04 -0.78 10.75
C ALA A 136 -34.01 -2.07 11.62
N GLU A 137 -34.53 -2.00 12.85
CA GLU A 137 -34.63 -3.14 13.74
C GLU A 137 -35.70 -4.14 13.26
N GLU A 138 -36.88 -3.64 12.90
CA GLU A 138 -37.95 -4.46 12.33
C GLU A 138 -37.52 -5.10 11.00
N VAL A 139 -36.87 -4.36 10.09
CA VAL A 139 -36.32 -4.92 8.84
C VAL A 139 -35.38 -6.07 9.14
N ARG A 140 -34.51 -5.93 10.17
CA ARG A 140 -33.58 -7.00 10.57
C ARG A 140 -34.36 -8.23 11.08
N ALA A 141 -35.38 -8.01 11.90
CA ALA A 141 -36.24 -9.10 12.42
C ALA A 141 -37.02 -9.80 11.29
N TYR A 142 -37.57 -9.03 10.33
CA TYR A 142 -38.32 -9.58 9.19
C TYR A 142 -37.42 -10.34 8.20
N ARG A 143 -36.17 -9.94 8.08
CA ARG A 143 -35.21 -10.58 7.16
C ARG A 143 -34.86 -12.01 7.54
N GLY A 144 -35.06 -12.38 8.82
CA GLY A 144 -34.71 -13.72 9.33
C GLY A 144 -33.20 -13.94 9.50
N THR A 145 -32.81 -15.18 9.56
CA THR A 145 -31.41 -15.61 9.78
C THR A 145 -30.88 -16.44 8.60
N LEU A 146 -29.64 -16.89 8.67
CA LEU A 146 -29.08 -17.80 7.63
C LEU A 146 -29.83 -19.14 7.54
N THR A 147 -30.44 -19.58 8.66
CA THR A 147 -31.16 -20.86 8.76
C THR A 147 -32.68 -20.72 8.75
N GLU A 148 -33.18 -19.51 8.91
CA GLU A 148 -34.63 -19.22 8.93
C GLU A 148 -34.95 -18.24 7.80
N PRO A 149 -36.00 -18.52 6.98
CA PRO A 149 -36.41 -17.59 5.92
C PRO A 149 -36.93 -16.28 6.51
N GLY A 150 -36.87 -15.22 5.73
CA GLY A 150 -37.50 -13.98 6.05
C GLY A 150 -39.01 -14.02 5.83
N ARG A 151 -39.71 -13.00 6.31
CA ARG A 151 -41.16 -12.78 6.08
C ARG A 151 -41.36 -11.47 5.35
N PRO A 152 -42.36 -11.39 4.44
CA PRO A 152 -42.69 -10.16 3.73
C PRO A 152 -43.03 -8.99 4.68
N SER A 153 -42.61 -7.79 4.31
CA SER A 153 -43.08 -6.56 4.97
C SER A 153 -44.57 -6.37 4.74
N PRO A 154 -45.34 -5.83 5.71
CA PRO A 154 -46.74 -5.42 5.48
C PRO A 154 -46.93 -4.44 4.33
N TRP A 155 -45.87 -3.71 3.97
CA TRP A 155 -45.89 -2.66 2.94
C TRP A 155 -45.46 -3.16 1.56
N ARG A 156 -45.12 -4.44 1.44
CA ARG A 156 -44.56 -5.04 0.21
C ARG A 156 -45.51 -4.96 -1.00
N ASP A 157 -46.80 -4.99 -0.74
CA ASP A 157 -47.83 -5.06 -1.76
C ASP A 157 -48.60 -3.72 -1.95
N ARG A 158 -47.98 -2.57 -1.55
CA ARG A 158 -48.49 -1.24 -1.92
C ARG A 158 -48.60 -1.10 -3.43
N SER A 159 -49.56 -0.31 -3.91
CA SER A 159 -49.69 -0.01 -5.34
C SER A 159 -48.46 0.75 -5.89
N VAL A 160 -48.27 0.69 -7.17
CA VAL A 160 -47.18 1.43 -7.85
C VAL A 160 -47.35 2.93 -7.63
N GLU A 161 -48.56 3.45 -7.73
CA GLU A 161 -48.87 4.87 -7.57
C GLU A 161 -48.55 5.35 -6.15
N GLU A 162 -48.91 4.59 -5.12
CA GLU A 162 -48.60 4.91 -3.73
C GLU A 162 -47.08 4.89 -3.47
N ASN A 163 -46.40 3.89 -4.00
CA ASN A 163 -44.95 3.79 -3.87
C ASN A 163 -44.21 4.95 -4.56
N LEU A 164 -44.64 5.36 -5.75
CA LEU A 164 -44.07 6.52 -6.46
C LEU A 164 -44.33 7.83 -5.67
N ASP A 165 -45.54 8.02 -5.17
CA ASP A 165 -45.85 9.21 -4.34
C ASP A 165 -44.93 9.26 -3.11
N LEU A 166 -44.85 8.16 -2.36
CA LEU A 166 -44.05 8.09 -1.16
C LEU A 166 -42.54 8.28 -1.45
N PHE A 167 -42.03 7.70 -2.54
CA PHE A 167 -40.62 7.85 -2.89
C PHE A 167 -40.27 9.27 -3.32
N ARG A 168 -41.14 9.93 -4.06
CA ARG A 168 -41.03 11.36 -4.42
C ARG A 168 -41.05 12.26 -3.19
N ARG A 169 -41.91 11.96 -2.22
CA ARG A 169 -41.96 12.67 -0.93
C ARG A 169 -40.71 12.40 -0.06
N MET A 170 -40.15 11.19 -0.12
CA MET A 170 -38.80 10.92 0.48
C MET A 170 -37.77 11.85 -0.17
N ARG A 171 -37.78 11.99 -1.50
CA ARG A 171 -36.89 12.88 -2.25
C ARG A 171 -37.09 14.35 -1.92
N ALA A 172 -38.33 14.75 -1.63
CA ALA A 172 -38.68 16.10 -1.19
C ALA A 172 -38.28 16.41 0.26
N GLY A 173 -37.79 15.40 1.03
CA GLY A 173 -37.37 15.60 2.42
C GLY A 173 -38.51 15.65 3.44
N GLU A 174 -39.69 15.13 3.11
CA GLU A 174 -40.87 15.23 3.98
C GLU A 174 -40.79 14.29 5.21
N PHE A 175 -39.90 13.29 5.19
CA PHE A 175 -39.82 12.27 6.24
C PHE A 175 -38.50 12.33 6.98
N PRO A 176 -38.49 12.10 8.30
CA PRO A 176 -37.25 12.08 9.09
C PRO A 176 -36.38 10.85 8.77
N ASP A 177 -35.14 10.92 9.19
CA ASP A 177 -34.17 9.83 9.05
C ASP A 177 -34.70 8.51 9.64
N GLY A 178 -34.54 7.42 8.89
CA GLY A 178 -34.97 6.10 9.29
C GLY A 178 -36.46 5.81 9.22
N ALA A 179 -37.32 6.81 8.86
CA ALA A 179 -38.77 6.61 8.79
C ALA A 179 -39.19 5.67 7.66
N ARG A 180 -38.45 5.68 6.55
CA ARG A 180 -38.73 4.88 5.36
C ARG A 180 -37.49 4.48 4.62
N THR A 181 -37.57 3.32 3.94
CA THR A 181 -36.54 2.85 3.00
C THR A 181 -37.22 2.42 1.70
N LEU A 182 -36.57 2.64 0.56
CA LEU A 182 -36.95 1.94 -0.66
C LEU A 182 -36.28 0.56 -0.67
N ARG A 183 -37.05 -0.50 -0.88
CA ARG A 183 -36.56 -1.88 -0.92
C ARG A 183 -36.85 -2.53 -2.27
N ALA A 184 -35.91 -3.32 -2.76
CA ALA A 184 -36.17 -4.22 -3.89
C ALA A 184 -37.19 -5.28 -3.51
N LYS A 185 -38.06 -5.67 -4.46
CA LYS A 185 -39.04 -6.76 -4.30
C LYS A 185 -38.49 -8.02 -4.99
N ILE A 186 -37.76 -8.85 -4.23
CA ILE A 186 -37.09 -10.03 -4.77
C ILE A 186 -37.67 -11.30 -4.12
N ASP A 187 -37.01 -11.88 -3.12
CA ASP A 187 -37.44 -13.13 -2.50
C ASP A 187 -37.07 -13.18 -1.02
N MET A 188 -38.06 -13.06 -0.13
CA MET A 188 -37.85 -13.10 1.31
C MET A 188 -37.49 -14.49 1.83
N ALA A 189 -37.65 -15.55 1.03
CA ALA A 189 -37.27 -16.93 1.36
C ALA A 189 -35.91 -17.33 0.82
N SER A 190 -35.21 -16.43 0.09
CA SER A 190 -33.91 -16.72 -0.50
C SER A 190 -32.89 -17.22 0.54
N GLY A 191 -32.11 -18.24 0.17
CA GLY A 191 -30.94 -18.67 0.96
C GLY A 191 -29.87 -17.60 1.09
N ASN A 192 -29.80 -16.68 0.12
CA ASN A 192 -28.93 -15.50 0.18
C ASN A 192 -29.66 -14.32 0.85
N ILE A 193 -29.21 -13.92 2.02
CA ILE A 193 -29.77 -12.81 2.80
C ILE A 193 -29.81 -11.48 2.02
N ASN A 194 -28.85 -11.26 1.10
CA ASN A 194 -28.76 -10.05 0.30
C ASN A 194 -29.87 -9.96 -0.77
N LEU A 195 -30.60 -11.05 -1.04
CA LEU A 195 -31.77 -11.07 -1.92
C LEU A 195 -33.10 -10.99 -1.19
N ARG A 196 -33.11 -10.90 0.14
CA ARG A 196 -34.33 -10.81 0.94
C ARG A 196 -34.81 -9.35 1.04
N ASP A 197 -35.35 -8.86 -0.07
CA ASP A 197 -35.85 -7.49 -0.26
C ASP A 197 -34.86 -6.45 0.32
N PRO A 198 -33.65 -6.32 -0.26
CA PRO A 198 -32.64 -5.42 0.23
C PRO A 198 -33.04 -3.96 0.08
N ALA A 199 -32.50 -3.08 0.94
CA ALA A 199 -32.69 -1.65 0.83
C ALA A 199 -31.91 -1.10 -0.39
N LEU A 200 -32.59 -0.26 -1.19
CA LEU A 200 -32.00 0.45 -2.33
C LEU A 200 -31.72 1.92 -1.99
N TYR A 201 -32.59 2.56 -1.20
CA TYR A 201 -32.46 3.95 -0.72
C TYR A 201 -32.79 4.07 0.76
N ARG A 202 -32.13 5.03 1.40
CA ARG A 202 -32.38 5.46 2.79
C ARG A 202 -32.55 6.96 2.87
N ILE A 203 -33.31 7.44 3.88
CA ILE A 203 -33.42 8.86 4.21
C ILE A 203 -32.27 9.24 5.12
N LYS A 204 -31.57 10.33 4.82
CA LYS A 204 -30.49 10.87 5.64
C LYS A 204 -30.30 12.36 5.37
N HIS A 205 -30.62 13.19 6.38
CA HIS A 205 -30.47 14.65 6.31
C HIS A 205 -29.06 15.05 6.80
N VAL A 206 -28.08 14.93 5.91
CA VAL A 206 -26.66 15.29 6.16
C VAL A 206 -26.16 16.06 4.94
N GLU A 207 -25.36 17.08 5.15
CA GLU A 207 -24.67 17.79 4.07
C GLU A 207 -23.67 16.86 3.38
N HIS A 208 -23.73 16.80 2.07
CA HIS A 208 -22.84 16.00 1.23
C HIS A 208 -21.77 16.91 0.62
N GLN A 209 -20.51 16.45 0.61
CA GLN A 209 -19.36 17.24 0.15
C GLN A 209 -19.51 17.80 -1.27
N ASN A 210 -20.13 17.06 -2.20
CA ASN A 210 -20.29 17.47 -3.60
C ASN A 210 -21.67 18.04 -3.91
N THR A 211 -22.75 17.57 -3.26
CA THR A 211 -24.11 17.93 -3.59
C THR A 211 -24.80 18.81 -2.52
N GLY A 212 -24.09 19.12 -1.44
CA GLY A 212 -24.62 19.93 -0.33
C GLY A 212 -25.87 19.28 0.28
N THR A 213 -26.94 20.06 0.43
CA THR A 213 -28.24 19.61 0.99
C THR A 213 -29.26 19.22 -0.07
N ALA A 214 -28.83 19.08 -1.34
CA ALA A 214 -29.75 18.81 -2.44
C ALA A 214 -30.44 17.42 -2.36
N TRP A 215 -29.84 16.48 -1.65
CA TRP A 215 -30.31 15.11 -1.55
C TRP A 215 -30.55 14.69 -0.10
N PRO A 216 -31.83 14.55 0.35
CA PRO A 216 -32.18 14.00 1.66
C PRO A 216 -32.29 12.48 1.65
N ILE A 217 -32.10 11.83 0.50
CA ILE A 217 -32.07 10.36 0.32
C ILE A 217 -30.80 9.94 -0.39
N TYR A 218 -30.28 8.79 -0.01
CA TYR A 218 -29.04 8.26 -0.56
C TYR A 218 -29.21 6.81 -1.00
N PRO A 219 -28.65 6.43 -2.17
CA PRO A 219 -28.66 5.05 -2.60
C PRO A 219 -27.80 4.20 -1.66
N MET A 220 -28.17 2.94 -1.53
CA MET A 220 -27.33 1.96 -0.84
C MET A 220 -26.21 1.49 -1.77
N TYR A 221 -25.10 1.06 -1.18
CA TYR A 221 -23.89 0.64 -1.90
C TYR A 221 -24.18 -0.32 -3.06
N ASP A 222 -24.88 -1.43 -2.79
CA ASP A 222 -25.12 -2.47 -3.81
C ASP A 222 -25.87 -1.94 -5.03
N PHE A 223 -26.77 -0.99 -4.84
CA PHE A 223 -27.52 -0.36 -5.92
C PHE A 223 -26.67 0.63 -6.70
N ALA A 224 -26.00 1.56 -6.00
CA ALA A 224 -25.15 2.56 -6.64
C ALA A 224 -23.96 1.94 -7.36
N HIS A 225 -23.34 0.93 -6.78
CA HIS A 225 -22.18 0.24 -7.33
C HIS A 225 -22.51 -0.45 -8.66
N ALA A 226 -23.58 -1.24 -8.70
CA ALA A 226 -24.02 -1.94 -9.91
C ALA A 226 -24.37 -0.96 -11.04
N LEU A 227 -25.12 0.09 -10.71
CA LEU A 227 -25.57 1.08 -11.69
C LEU A 227 -24.44 2.00 -12.15
N GLY A 228 -23.54 2.41 -11.24
CA GLY A 228 -22.36 3.19 -11.59
C GLY A 228 -21.44 2.44 -12.55
N ASP A 229 -21.23 1.14 -12.33
CA ASP A 229 -20.48 0.30 -13.26
C ASP A 229 -21.15 0.23 -14.65
N SER A 230 -22.48 0.11 -14.68
CA SER A 230 -23.23 0.11 -15.94
C SER A 230 -23.12 1.45 -16.67
N ILE A 231 -23.33 2.57 -15.97
CA ILE A 231 -23.27 3.94 -16.54
C ILE A 231 -21.90 4.23 -17.16
N GLU A 232 -20.82 3.85 -16.46
CA GLU A 232 -19.46 4.09 -16.93
C GLU A 232 -18.97 3.11 -18.00
N GLY A 233 -19.79 2.12 -18.38
CA GLY A 233 -19.40 1.11 -19.36
C GLY A 233 -18.30 0.18 -18.85
N ILE A 234 -18.25 -0.07 -17.54
CA ILE A 234 -17.30 -1.02 -16.95
C ILE A 234 -17.59 -2.42 -17.50
N THR A 235 -16.57 -3.09 -18.01
CA THR A 235 -16.70 -4.44 -18.57
C THR A 235 -16.47 -5.51 -17.51
N HIS A 236 -15.42 -5.34 -16.71
CA HIS A 236 -14.99 -6.24 -15.67
C HIS A 236 -14.92 -5.50 -14.32
N SER A 237 -15.89 -5.76 -13.48
CA SER A 237 -16.06 -5.20 -12.15
C SER A 237 -15.29 -6.06 -11.14
N LEU A 238 -14.01 -5.75 -10.92
CA LEU A 238 -13.15 -6.53 -10.03
C LEU A 238 -13.32 -6.06 -8.58
N CYS A 239 -13.60 -7.00 -7.67
CA CYS A 239 -13.77 -6.73 -6.24
C CYS A 239 -13.25 -7.89 -5.37
N THR A 240 -13.22 -7.72 -4.06
CA THR A 240 -12.77 -8.78 -3.15
C THR A 240 -13.87 -9.80 -2.88
N LEU A 241 -13.49 -11.01 -2.42
CA LEU A 241 -14.41 -12.11 -2.08
C LEU A 241 -15.47 -11.73 -1.03
N GLU A 242 -15.31 -10.61 -0.33
CA GLU A 242 -16.32 -10.08 0.60
C GLU A 242 -17.65 -9.78 -0.09
N PHE A 243 -17.61 -9.52 -1.40
CA PHE A 243 -18.77 -9.20 -2.23
C PHE A 243 -19.32 -10.39 -3.03
N GLU A 244 -18.83 -11.61 -2.82
CA GLU A 244 -19.31 -12.78 -3.57
C GLU A 244 -20.80 -13.04 -3.32
N ASP A 245 -21.25 -12.93 -2.07
CA ASP A 245 -22.66 -13.07 -1.71
C ASP A 245 -23.53 -11.88 -2.16
N HIS A 246 -22.90 -10.75 -2.51
CA HIS A 246 -23.58 -9.56 -3.06
C HIS A 246 -23.75 -9.63 -4.57
N ARG A 247 -22.96 -10.44 -5.29
CA ARG A 247 -23.03 -10.55 -6.77
C ARG A 247 -24.43 -10.86 -7.31
N PRO A 248 -25.26 -11.76 -6.71
CA PRO A 248 -26.63 -11.96 -7.21
C PRO A 248 -27.50 -10.72 -7.15
N LEU A 249 -27.30 -9.82 -6.16
CA LEU A 249 -27.98 -8.54 -6.10
C LEU A 249 -27.43 -7.55 -7.14
N TYR A 250 -26.12 -7.53 -7.33
CA TYR A 250 -25.48 -6.76 -8.40
C TYR A 250 -26.04 -7.13 -9.78
N ASP A 251 -26.07 -8.43 -10.08
CA ASP A 251 -26.64 -8.93 -11.34
C ASP A 251 -28.12 -8.57 -11.47
N TRP A 252 -28.89 -8.71 -10.38
CA TRP A 252 -30.31 -8.31 -10.37
C TRP A 252 -30.48 -6.81 -10.69
N CYS A 253 -29.67 -5.93 -10.16
CA CYS A 253 -29.72 -4.49 -10.46
C CYS A 253 -29.45 -4.23 -11.95
N VAL A 254 -28.37 -4.81 -12.48
CA VAL A 254 -27.95 -4.65 -13.88
C VAL A 254 -28.99 -5.25 -14.86
N ASP A 255 -29.63 -6.37 -14.48
CA ASP A 255 -30.64 -7.02 -15.31
C ASP A 255 -31.99 -6.29 -15.35
N ASN A 256 -32.27 -5.46 -14.34
CA ASN A 256 -33.55 -4.78 -14.21
C ASN A 256 -33.50 -3.28 -14.53
N VAL A 257 -32.30 -2.70 -14.72
CA VAL A 257 -32.09 -1.30 -15.09
C VAL A 257 -31.20 -1.23 -16.33
N ASP A 258 -31.76 -0.82 -17.46
CA ASP A 258 -31.08 -0.82 -18.76
C ASP A 258 -30.69 0.61 -19.18
N PHE A 259 -29.49 1.06 -18.79
CA PHE A 259 -28.96 2.35 -19.24
C PHE A 259 -28.55 2.35 -20.72
N ALA A 260 -28.35 1.21 -21.33
CA ALA A 260 -27.92 1.14 -22.72
C ALA A 260 -29.08 1.50 -23.69
N HIS A 261 -30.32 1.16 -23.33
CA HIS A 261 -31.47 1.27 -24.23
C HIS A 261 -32.62 2.15 -23.69
N ASP A 262 -32.53 2.68 -22.47
CA ASP A 262 -33.54 3.57 -21.90
C ASP A 262 -33.03 5.03 -21.90
N ASP A 263 -33.47 5.81 -22.91
CA ASP A 263 -33.07 7.20 -23.08
C ASP A 263 -33.53 8.09 -21.91
N ALA A 264 -34.64 7.76 -21.24
CA ALA A 264 -35.10 8.51 -20.09
C ALA A 264 -34.15 8.42 -18.89
N LEU A 265 -33.45 7.27 -18.73
CA LEU A 265 -32.46 7.10 -17.70
C LEU A 265 -31.11 7.76 -18.03
N THR A 266 -30.76 7.85 -19.31
CA THR A 266 -29.47 8.39 -19.75
C THR A 266 -29.47 9.88 -20.04
N GLN A 267 -30.64 10.49 -20.33
CA GLN A 267 -30.72 11.92 -20.64
C GLN A 267 -30.13 12.83 -19.56
N PRO A 268 -30.37 12.60 -18.26
CA PRO A 268 -29.73 13.41 -17.20
C PRO A 268 -28.18 13.31 -17.19
N LEU A 269 -27.62 12.19 -17.62
CA LEU A 269 -26.17 12.01 -17.75
C LEU A 269 -25.64 12.88 -18.90
N VAL A 270 -26.31 12.84 -20.06
CA VAL A 270 -25.98 13.66 -21.22
C VAL A 270 -26.10 15.15 -20.89
N ASP A 271 -27.18 15.56 -20.22
CA ASP A 271 -27.40 16.94 -19.79
C ASP A 271 -26.34 17.44 -18.80
N ALA A 272 -25.80 16.54 -18.00
CA ALA A 272 -24.68 16.80 -17.08
C ALA A 272 -23.29 16.74 -17.78
N GLY A 273 -23.24 16.50 -19.09
CA GLY A 273 -21.98 16.38 -19.85
C GLY A 273 -21.22 15.09 -19.57
N LEU A 274 -21.88 14.06 -19.04
CA LEU A 274 -21.29 12.75 -18.80
C LEU A 274 -21.40 11.86 -20.05
N PRO A 275 -20.41 11.01 -20.33
CA PRO A 275 -20.45 10.14 -21.49
C PRO A 275 -21.56 9.08 -21.38
N ARG A 276 -22.19 8.77 -22.50
CA ARG A 276 -23.12 7.64 -22.63
C ARG A 276 -22.36 6.40 -23.10
N GLU A 277 -21.82 5.65 -22.15
CA GLU A 277 -21.03 4.45 -22.46
C GLU A 277 -21.66 3.15 -21.96
N ALA A 278 -22.88 3.22 -21.47
CA ALA A 278 -23.54 2.14 -20.76
C ALA A 278 -23.25 0.73 -21.30
N ALA A 279 -22.89 -0.17 -20.41
CA ALA A 279 -22.64 -1.58 -20.71
C ALA A 279 -23.29 -2.46 -19.64
N LYS A 280 -23.33 -3.78 -19.92
CA LYS A 280 -23.66 -4.79 -18.93
C LYS A 280 -22.36 -5.30 -18.29
N PRO A 281 -21.98 -4.78 -17.12
CA PRO A 281 -20.75 -5.18 -16.44
C PRO A 281 -20.86 -6.60 -15.87
N ARG A 282 -19.72 -7.24 -15.63
CA ARG A 282 -19.61 -8.52 -14.93
C ARG A 282 -18.80 -8.36 -13.66
N GLN A 283 -19.38 -8.67 -12.49
CA GLN A 283 -18.64 -8.69 -11.23
C GLN A 283 -17.80 -9.97 -11.13
N ILE A 284 -16.55 -9.81 -10.70
CA ILE A 284 -15.58 -10.91 -10.57
C ILE A 284 -14.81 -10.71 -9.27
N GLU A 285 -14.88 -11.67 -8.37
CA GLU A 285 -14.26 -11.58 -7.06
C GLU A 285 -12.89 -12.28 -7.02
N PHE A 286 -11.99 -11.68 -6.24
CA PHE A 286 -10.67 -12.22 -5.95
C PHE A 286 -10.36 -12.15 -4.44
N SER A 287 -9.40 -12.97 -3.97
CA SER A 287 -9.02 -13.02 -2.57
C SER A 287 -8.48 -11.68 -2.07
N ARG A 288 -8.97 -11.23 -0.91
CA ARG A 288 -8.37 -10.09 -0.22
C ARG A 288 -6.95 -10.41 0.22
N LEU A 289 -6.14 -9.38 0.45
CA LEU A 289 -4.83 -9.53 1.08
C LEU A 289 -5.00 -9.73 2.58
N ASN A 290 -4.48 -10.86 3.09
CA ASN A 290 -4.23 -11.05 4.51
C ASN A 290 -2.72 -11.20 4.68
N ILE A 291 -2.13 -10.40 5.55
CA ILE A 291 -0.69 -10.42 5.83
C ILE A 291 -0.49 -10.55 7.35
N ASN A 292 0.47 -11.37 7.77
CA ASN A 292 0.76 -11.56 9.19
C ASN A 292 1.43 -10.32 9.81
N TYR A 293 1.55 -10.28 11.13
CA TYR A 293 2.13 -9.18 11.93
C TYR A 293 1.50 -7.80 11.65
N THR A 294 0.25 -7.78 11.19
CA THR A 294 -0.42 -6.56 10.72
C THR A 294 -1.91 -6.61 11.01
N VAL A 295 -2.49 -5.48 11.41
CA VAL A 295 -3.95 -5.28 11.41
C VAL A 295 -4.32 -4.39 10.24
N MET A 296 -5.42 -4.73 9.52
CA MET A 296 -5.89 -3.95 8.37
C MET A 296 -7.32 -3.42 8.55
N SER A 297 -7.96 -3.75 9.67
CA SER A 297 -9.27 -3.21 10.02
C SER A 297 -9.18 -1.69 10.21
N LYS A 298 -9.93 -0.92 9.43
CA LYS A 298 -10.00 0.53 9.53
C LYS A 298 -10.24 1.02 10.97
N ARG A 299 -11.16 0.36 11.70
CA ARG A 299 -11.46 0.70 13.08
C ARG A 299 -10.23 0.53 13.99
N LYS A 300 -9.45 -0.55 13.81
CA LYS A 300 -8.24 -0.81 14.58
C LYS A 300 -7.13 0.17 14.21
N LEU A 301 -6.96 0.48 12.92
CA LEU A 301 -5.99 1.49 12.47
C LEU A 301 -6.32 2.88 13.01
N MET A 302 -7.60 3.28 12.97
CA MET A 302 -8.06 4.54 13.56
C MET A 302 -7.76 4.59 15.07
N ALA A 303 -8.01 3.49 15.80
CA ALA A 303 -7.73 3.42 17.22
C ALA A 303 -6.24 3.56 17.53
N LEU A 304 -5.33 2.95 16.73
CA LEU A 304 -3.88 3.15 16.89
C LEU A 304 -3.49 4.63 16.81
N VAL A 305 -4.11 5.38 15.90
CA VAL A 305 -3.85 6.82 15.71
C VAL A 305 -4.47 7.65 16.83
N THR A 306 -5.75 7.43 17.15
CA THR A 306 -6.48 8.24 18.14
C THR A 306 -6.00 8.00 19.57
N GLU A 307 -5.52 6.79 19.86
CA GLU A 307 -4.91 6.43 21.16
C GLU A 307 -3.41 6.77 21.23
N GLN A 308 -2.86 7.39 20.19
CA GLN A 308 -1.45 7.79 20.11
C GLN A 308 -0.44 6.63 20.29
N LEU A 309 -0.83 5.43 19.88
CA LEU A 309 0.05 4.25 19.86
C LEU A 309 1.03 4.28 18.68
N VAL A 310 0.71 5.08 17.68
CA VAL A 310 1.56 5.47 16.55
C VAL A 310 1.49 6.98 16.34
N ASP A 311 2.46 7.54 15.60
CA ASP A 311 2.59 9.00 15.40
C ASP A 311 1.56 9.59 14.41
N GLY A 312 0.66 8.78 13.88
CA GLY A 312 -0.36 9.18 12.92
C GLY A 312 -0.48 8.22 11.75
N TRP A 313 -1.27 8.60 10.76
CA TRP A 313 -1.54 7.77 9.56
C TRP A 313 -0.30 7.53 8.69
N GLU A 314 0.69 8.39 8.76
CA GLU A 314 1.97 8.30 8.05
C GLU A 314 3.09 7.66 8.88
N ASP A 315 2.78 7.12 10.05
CA ASP A 315 3.80 6.43 10.85
C ASP A 315 4.40 5.28 10.03
N PRO A 316 5.74 5.21 9.89
CA PRO A 316 6.41 4.17 9.11
C PRO A 316 6.14 2.74 9.56
N ARG A 317 5.49 2.52 10.70
CA ARG A 317 5.07 1.21 11.21
C ARG A 317 3.66 0.81 10.77
N MET A 318 2.89 1.78 10.25
CA MET A 318 1.52 1.57 9.78
C MET A 318 1.50 0.88 8.41
N PRO A 319 0.50 0.01 8.14
CA PRO A 319 0.33 -0.62 6.83
C PRO A 319 -0.35 0.30 5.80
N THR A 320 -0.55 1.57 6.12
CA THR A 320 -1.07 2.59 5.19
C THR A 320 -0.06 2.85 4.08
N LEU A 321 -0.53 3.22 2.89
CA LEU A 321 0.38 3.56 1.78
C LEU A 321 1.26 4.76 2.14
N GLN A 322 0.72 5.74 2.84
CA GLN A 322 1.48 6.91 3.31
C GLN A 322 2.58 6.49 4.32
N GLY A 323 2.26 5.58 5.25
CA GLY A 323 3.24 5.05 6.21
C GLY A 323 4.33 4.22 5.53
N LEU A 324 3.95 3.34 4.62
CA LEU A 324 4.90 2.53 3.84
C LEU A 324 5.82 3.42 2.97
N ARG A 325 5.26 4.42 2.30
CA ARG A 325 6.03 5.40 1.51
C ARG A 325 7.04 6.14 2.39
N ARG A 326 6.63 6.63 3.56
CA ARG A 326 7.51 7.31 4.51
C ARG A 326 8.60 6.38 5.07
N ARG A 327 8.30 5.08 5.19
CA ARG A 327 9.29 4.05 5.57
C ARG A 327 10.30 3.78 4.45
N GLY A 328 10.04 4.21 3.21
CA GLY A 328 10.92 4.01 2.06
C GLY A 328 10.52 2.85 1.16
N TYR A 329 9.28 2.37 1.25
CA TYR A 329 8.75 1.49 0.21
C TYR A 329 8.59 2.24 -1.10
N THR A 330 8.95 1.59 -2.18
CA THR A 330 8.90 2.16 -3.53
C THR A 330 7.67 1.67 -4.29
N PRO A 331 7.19 2.44 -5.27
CA PRO A 331 6.12 1.97 -6.16
C PRO A 331 6.45 0.64 -6.85
N ALA A 332 7.69 0.45 -7.28
CA ALA A 332 8.15 -0.79 -7.92
C ALA A 332 8.07 -1.99 -6.96
N ALA A 333 8.53 -1.83 -5.72
CA ALA A 333 8.44 -2.86 -4.69
C ALA A 333 6.97 -3.23 -4.37
N MET A 334 6.08 -2.23 -4.31
CA MET A 334 4.65 -2.47 -4.05
C MET A 334 3.98 -3.24 -5.19
N ARG A 335 4.28 -2.92 -6.45
CA ARG A 335 3.78 -3.66 -7.62
C ARG A 335 4.36 -5.08 -7.66
N LEU A 336 5.65 -5.24 -7.40
CA LEU A 336 6.30 -6.56 -7.31
C LEU A 336 5.69 -7.43 -6.20
N PHE A 337 5.39 -6.83 -5.04
CA PHE A 337 4.69 -7.52 -3.96
C PHE A 337 3.29 -7.98 -4.40
N ALA A 338 2.50 -7.10 -5.01
CA ALA A 338 1.17 -7.46 -5.51
C ALA A 338 1.22 -8.60 -6.54
N GLU A 339 2.24 -8.61 -7.41
CA GLU A 339 2.49 -9.68 -8.36
C GLU A 339 2.83 -11.02 -7.68
N ARG A 340 3.69 -11.00 -6.66
CA ARG A 340 4.07 -12.19 -5.89
C ARG A 340 2.92 -12.80 -5.10
N VAL A 341 2.07 -11.95 -4.52
CA VAL A 341 0.84 -12.39 -3.85
C VAL A 341 -0.10 -13.08 -4.83
N GLY A 342 -0.14 -12.58 -6.08
CA GLY A 342 -0.95 -13.15 -7.15
C GLY A 342 -2.44 -12.99 -6.94
N ILE A 343 -3.21 -13.66 -7.82
CA ILE A 343 -4.67 -13.60 -7.89
C ILE A 343 -5.23 -15.00 -7.66
N SER A 344 -6.08 -15.15 -6.67
CA SER A 344 -6.70 -16.41 -6.24
C SER A 344 -8.15 -16.18 -5.82
N LYS A 345 -8.95 -17.24 -5.82
CA LYS A 345 -10.27 -17.30 -5.17
C LYS A 345 -10.23 -17.84 -3.74
N GLN A 346 -9.04 -18.08 -3.20
CA GLN A 346 -8.87 -18.56 -1.84
C GLN A 346 -8.10 -17.53 -1.01
N ASN A 347 -8.64 -17.18 0.15
CA ASN A 347 -7.95 -16.34 1.11
C ASN A 347 -6.75 -17.11 1.68
N SER A 348 -5.57 -16.52 1.60
CA SER A 348 -4.33 -17.04 2.19
C SER A 348 -3.68 -16.00 3.07
N LEU A 349 -2.98 -16.43 4.10
CA LEU A 349 -2.15 -15.55 4.92
C LEU A 349 -0.77 -15.44 4.27
N ILE A 350 -0.39 -14.24 3.91
CA ILE A 350 0.90 -13.93 3.31
C ILE A 350 1.88 -13.57 4.43
N ASP A 351 3.08 -14.10 4.36
CA ASP A 351 4.13 -13.73 5.31
C ASP A 351 4.66 -12.31 5.02
N PHE A 352 4.86 -11.51 6.07
CA PHE A 352 5.37 -10.14 5.96
C PHE A 352 6.74 -10.07 5.27
N SER A 353 7.53 -11.12 5.37
CA SER A 353 8.82 -11.23 4.70
C SER A 353 8.74 -11.17 3.17
N VAL A 354 7.58 -11.53 2.59
CA VAL A 354 7.35 -11.40 1.13
C VAL A 354 7.33 -9.93 0.71
N LEU A 355 6.69 -9.07 1.53
CA LEU A 355 6.67 -7.63 1.31
C LEU A 355 8.08 -7.02 1.47
N GLU A 356 8.78 -7.38 2.56
CA GLU A 356 10.15 -6.94 2.78
C GLU A 356 11.11 -7.47 1.70
N GLY A 357 10.89 -8.69 1.22
CA GLY A 357 11.67 -9.30 0.13
C GLY A 357 11.53 -8.54 -1.18
N ALA A 358 10.32 -8.10 -1.52
CA ALA A 358 10.08 -7.27 -2.70
C ALA A 358 10.80 -5.92 -2.61
N LEU A 359 10.82 -5.31 -1.42
CA LEU A 359 11.54 -4.06 -1.20
C LEU A 359 13.06 -4.25 -1.30
N ARG A 360 13.61 -5.33 -0.71
CA ARG A 360 15.07 -5.63 -0.81
C ARG A 360 15.51 -5.80 -2.25
N GLU A 361 14.72 -6.50 -3.06
CA GLU A 361 15.05 -6.75 -4.46
C GLU A 361 15.05 -5.48 -5.29
N ASP A 362 14.05 -4.63 -5.12
CA ASP A 362 13.99 -3.34 -5.81
C ASP A 362 15.16 -2.44 -5.40
N LEU A 363 15.40 -2.29 -4.10
CA LEU A 363 16.45 -1.42 -3.58
C LEU A 363 17.87 -1.96 -3.83
N ASP A 364 18.07 -3.26 -4.05
CA ASP A 364 19.40 -3.79 -4.43
C ASP A 364 19.88 -3.21 -5.77
N SER A 365 18.97 -2.97 -6.67
CA SER A 365 19.26 -2.37 -7.98
C SER A 365 19.14 -0.85 -8.01
N ALA A 366 18.22 -0.27 -7.23
CA ALA A 366 17.87 1.15 -7.35
C ALA A 366 18.60 2.07 -6.35
N ALA A 367 19.10 1.53 -5.21
CA ALA A 367 19.64 2.36 -4.15
C ALA A 367 21.16 2.52 -4.26
N PRO A 368 21.69 3.75 -4.34
CA PRO A 368 23.12 3.99 -4.23
C PRO A 368 23.65 3.61 -2.84
N ARG A 369 24.92 3.20 -2.79
CA ARG A 369 25.61 2.79 -1.55
C ARG A 369 26.19 4.01 -0.87
N ARG A 370 26.05 4.06 0.46
CA ARG A 370 26.65 5.07 1.34
C ARG A 370 27.21 4.40 2.58
N MET A 371 28.19 5.03 3.21
CA MET A 371 28.67 4.60 4.52
C MET A 371 27.97 5.40 5.61
N ALA A 372 27.49 4.68 6.63
CA ALA A 372 26.87 5.25 7.82
C ALA A 372 27.22 4.37 9.02
N VAL A 373 27.46 4.96 10.16
CA VAL A 373 27.71 4.31 11.43
C VAL A 373 26.56 4.60 12.38
N VAL A 374 25.83 3.57 12.77
CA VAL A 374 24.57 3.68 13.51
C VAL A 374 24.81 3.75 15.03
N ASP A 375 25.75 2.96 15.54
CA ASP A 375 26.18 2.96 16.95
C ASP A 375 27.68 3.23 17.03
N PRO A 376 28.09 4.52 17.05
CA PRO A 376 29.47 4.90 16.81
C PRO A 376 30.39 4.60 18.01
N VAL A 377 31.59 4.08 17.70
CA VAL A 377 32.76 4.10 18.55
C VAL A 377 33.92 4.68 17.77
N LYS A 378 34.71 5.55 18.42
CA LYS A 378 35.84 6.22 17.76
C LYS A 378 37.01 5.25 17.59
N LEU A 379 37.63 5.26 16.42
CA LEU A 379 38.89 4.60 16.12
C LEU A 379 39.92 5.65 15.72
N VAL A 380 41.03 5.72 16.45
CA VAL A 380 42.17 6.61 16.18
C VAL A 380 43.33 5.81 15.56
N LEU A 381 43.78 6.18 14.37
CA LEU A 381 44.88 5.55 13.65
C LEU A 381 46.20 6.24 14.05
N THR A 382 46.88 5.70 15.04
CA THR A 382 48.00 6.34 15.75
C THR A 382 49.24 6.60 14.92
N ASN A 383 49.43 5.86 13.83
CA ASN A 383 50.56 6.03 12.90
C ASN A 383 50.30 7.07 11.79
N LEU A 384 49.10 7.62 11.71
CA LEU A 384 48.84 8.74 10.82
C LEU A 384 49.15 10.07 11.53
N PRO A 385 49.67 11.08 10.83
CA PRO A 385 49.93 12.40 11.40
C PRO A 385 48.63 13.06 11.96
N GLU A 386 48.81 13.96 12.94
CA GLU A 386 47.73 14.81 13.37
C GLU A 386 47.23 15.68 12.21
N GLY A 387 45.88 15.76 12.03
CA GLY A 387 45.27 16.48 10.91
C GLY A 387 45.40 15.78 9.58
N HIS A 388 45.76 14.50 9.55
CA HIS A 388 45.78 13.71 8.30
C HIS A 388 44.36 13.60 7.72
N GLU A 389 44.21 14.05 6.49
CA GLU A 389 42.98 13.98 5.71
C GLU A 389 43.30 13.66 4.25
N GLU A 390 42.46 12.84 3.64
CA GLU A 390 42.54 12.50 2.21
C GLU A 390 41.15 12.17 1.65
N GLN A 391 41.02 12.17 0.33
CA GLN A 391 39.79 11.76 -0.36
C GLN A 391 39.98 10.38 -0.95
N LEU A 392 39.00 9.51 -0.71
CA LEU A 392 38.96 8.16 -1.28
C LEU A 392 37.76 8.04 -2.21
N THR A 393 38.00 7.53 -3.41
CA THR A 393 36.97 7.36 -4.43
C THR A 393 36.20 6.05 -4.25
N PHE A 394 34.87 6.12 -4.19
CA PHE A 394 33.99 4.98 -4.08
C PHE A 394 32.96 4.96 -5.21
N SER A 395 32.71 3.78 -5.79
CA SER A 395 31.56 3.57 -6.66
C SER A 395 30.26 3.75 -5.88
N ASN A 396 29.29 4.42 -6.48
CA ASN A 396 27.96 4.57 -5.87
C ASN A 396 27.11 3.30 -5.97
N HIS A 397 27.42 2.38 -6.90
CA HIS A 397 26.74 1.10 -7.01
C HIS A 397 27.74 0.00 -7.44
N PRO A 398 27.66 -1.22 -6.84
CA PRO A 398 28.66 -2.25 -7.11
C PRO A 398 28.52 -2.96 -8.45
N LYS A 399 27.35 -2.86 -9.09
CA LYS A 399 26.99 -3.59 -10.32
C LYS A 399 26.63 -2.66 -11.49
N ASP A 400 26.43 -1.39 -11.23
CA ASP A 400 25.95 -0.42 -12.24
C ASP A 400 26.81 0.86 -12.22
N GLU A 401 27.67 0.98 -13.20
CA GLU A 401 28.59 2.10 -13.34
C GLU A 401 27.87 3.43 -13.67
N SER A 402 26.62 3.39 -14.14
CA SER A 402 25.84 4.60 -14.43
C SER A 402 25.54 5.44 -13.20
N PHE A 403 25.59 4.84 -12.00
CA PHE A 403 25.48 5.57 -10.73
C PHE A 403 26.71 6.45 -10.45
N GLY A 404 27.80 6.27 -11.18
CA GLY A 404 29.05 7.03 -11.02
C GLY A 404 29.78 6.70 -9.72
N SER A 405 30.62 7.63 -9.30
CA SER A 405 31.44 7.55 -8.08
C SER A 405 31.30 8.81 -7.24
N ARG A 406 31.85 8.73 -6.01
CA ARG A 406 31.91 9.85 -5.06
C ARG A 406 33.25 9.85 -4.33
N GLU A 407 33.64 11.02 -3.88
CA GLU A 407 34.77 11.20 -2.97
C GLU A 407 34.27 11.12 -1.51
N VAL A 408 34.94 10.31 -0.69
CA VAL A 408 34.66 10.11 0.72
C VAL A 408 35.86 10.55 1.53
N PRO A 409 35.73 11.56 2.41
CA PRO A 409 36.82 12.04 3.22
C PRO A 409 37.23 10.96 4.24
N PHE A 410 38.52 10.63 4.27
CA PHE A 410 39.17 9.78 5.25
C PHE A 410 40.08 10.61 6.13
N ALA A 411 40.08 10.35 7.42
CA ALA A 411 40.90 11.06 8.38
C ALA A 411 41.61 10.10 9.35
N ARG A 412 42.54 10.63 10.12
CA ARG A 412 43.20 9.89 11.22
C ARG A 412 42.19 9.30 12.20
N GLU A 413 41.10 9.99 12.45
CA GLU A 413 40.01 9.56 13.32
C GLU A 413 38.79 9.17 12.50
N VAL A 414 38.24 8.00 12.76
CA VAL A 414 37.02 7.52 12.11
C VAL A 414 36.05 6.94 13.13
N TRP A 415 34.77 6.99 12.81
CA TRP A 415 33.73 6.25 13.50
C TRP A 415 33.58 4.87 12.86
N ILE A 416 33.43 3.83 13.68
CA ILE A 416 33.02 2.48 13.28
C ILE A 416 31.82 2.05 14.12
N ASP A 417 31.04 1.08 13.65
CA ASP A 417 29.95 0.54 14.46
C ASP A 417 30.49 -0.27 15.63
N ARG A 418 29.90 -0.04 16.80
CA ARG A 418 30.24 -0.77 18.04
C ARG A 418 30.13 -2.27 17.85
N GLU A 419 29.15 -2.73 17.08
CA GLU A 419 28.98 -4.15 16.74
C GLU A 419 30.11 -4.76 15.88
N ASP A 420 30.97 -3.93 15.31
CA ASP A 420 32.14 -4.38 14.55
C ASP A 420 33.38 -4.66 15.43
N PHE A 421 33.28 -4.44 16.74
CA PHE A 421 34.33 -4.73 17.71
C PHE A 421 33.83 -5.63 18.84
N ALA A 422 34.66 -6.60 19.26
CA ALA A 422 34.43 -7.43 20.44
C ALA A 422 35.74 -7.70 21.18
N GLU A 423 35.80 -7.46 22.50
CA GLU A 423 36.93 -7.84 23.33
C GLU A 423 37.01 -9.36 23.52
N VAL A 424 35.83 -9.97 23.74
CA VAL A 424 35.67 -11.42 23.87
C VAL A 424 34.76 -11.88 22.73
N PRO A 425 35.33 -12.24 21.58
CA PRO A 425 34.56 -12.54 20.38
C PRO A 425 33.84 -13.89 20.52
N PRO A 426 32.59 -13.99 20.04
CA PRO A 426 31.89 -15.25 19.92
C PRO A 426 32.55 -16.14 18.83
N LYS A 427 32.24 -17.44 18.86
CA LYS A 427 32.77 -18.40 17.86
C LYS A 427 32.40 -17.95 16.44
N GLY A 428 33.40 -17.93 15.55
CA GLY A 428 33.17 -17.54 14.15
C GLY A 428 33.24 -16.04 13.88
N TRP A 429 33.64 -15.23 14.86
CA TRP A 429 33.77 -13.78 14.71
C TRP A 429 34.76 -13.41 13.60
N LYS A 430 34.33 -12.51 12.72
CA LYS A 430 35.09 -12.04 11.54
C LYS A 430 35.28 -10.53 11.52
N ARG A 431 35.17 -9.87 12.67
CA ARG A 431 35.30 -8.43 12.82
C ARG A 431 36.46 -8.10 13.76
N LEU A 432 36.61 -6.84 14.14
CA LEU A 432 37.76 -6.38 14.91
C LEU A 432 37.77 -6.94 16.35
N VAL A 433 38.96 -7.27 16.84
CA VAL A 433 39.25 -7.70 18.21
C VAL A 433 40.55 -7.05 18.67
N PRO A 434 40.87 -7.00 19.99
CA PRO A 434 42.20 -6.56 20.47
C PRO A 434 43.32 -7.35 19.80
N GLY A 435 44.33 -6.65 19.24
CA GLY A 435 45.46 -7.24 18.50
C GLY A 435 45.09 -7.85 17.14
N GLY A 436 43.81 -7.85 16.78
CA GLY A 436 43.33 -8.43 15.51
C GLY A 436 43.27 -7.42 14.37
N GLU A 437 43.21 -7.95 13.15
CA GLU A 437 43.18 -7.15 11.93
C GLU A 437 41.85 -7.28 11.19
N VAL A 438 41.39 -6.16 10.64
CA VAL A 438 40.28 -6.09 9.66
C VAL A 438 40.58 -5.05 8.60
N ARG A 439 39.89 -5.13 7.48
CA ARG A 439 39.98 -4.09 6.45
C ARG A 439 38.96 -2.99 6.73
N LEU A 440 39.41 -1.74 6.80
CA LEU A 440 38.54 -0.58 6.60
C LEU A 440 38.23 -0.48 5.10
N ARG A 441 36.96 -0.53 4.75
CA ARG A 441 36.50 -0.53 3.36
C ARG A 441 37.16 0.60 2.56
N GLY A 442 37.86 0.26 1.47
CA GLY A 442 38.51 1.20 0.58
C GLY A 442 39.69 1.97 1.17
N ALA A 443 40.01 1.83 2.46
CA ALA A 443 41.10 2.58 3.10
C ALA A 443 42.36 1.76 3.36
N GLY A 444 42.26 0.50 3.80
CA GLY A 444 43.39 -0.35 4.11
C GLY A 444 43.10 -1.28 5.29
N ILE A 445 44.11 -2.06 5.70
CA ILE A 445 44.00 -3.00 6.83
C ILE A 445 44.41 -2.27 8.11
N ILE A 446 43.61 -2.41 9.16
CA ILE A 446 43.94 -1.88 10.48
C ILE A 446 44.07 -2.99 11.50
N ARG A 447 44.85 -2.72 12.54
CA ARG A 447 44.97 -3.54 13.74
C ARG A 447 44.57 -2.74 14.96
N CYS A 448 43.79 -3.31 15.87
CA CYS A 448 43.47 -2.68 17.15
C CYS A 448 44.55 -2.94 18.18
N ASP A 449 45.26 -1.89 18.62
CA ASP A 449 46.36 -2.00 19.57
C ASP A 449 45.94 -1.71 21.01
N GLU A 450 44.93 -0.81 21.21
CA GLU A 450 44.52 -0.38 22.54
C GLU A 450 43.00 -0.14 22.58
N VAL A 451 42.38 -0.43 23.73
CA VAL A 451 40.94 -0.20 24.00
C VAL A 451 40.81 0.76 25.18
N ILE A 452 40.20 1.90 24.95
CA ILE A 452 39.96 2.93 25.97
C ILE A 452 38.52 2.80 26.46
N LYS A 453 38.36 2.79 27.80
CA LYS A 453 37.06 2.69 28.46
C LYS A 453 36.87 3.85 29.43
N ASP A 454 35.60 4.20 29.67
CA ASP A 454 35.19 5.09 30.72
C ASP A 454 35.19 4.40 32.12
N ALA A 455 34.77 5.15 33.13
CA ALA A 455 34.71 4.65 34.50
C ALA A 455 33.71 3.49 34.70
N ASP A 456 32.72 3.39 33.84
CA ASP A 456 31.70 2.35 33.88
C ASP A 456 32.09 1.11 33.06
N GLY A 457 33.27 1.13 32.43
CA GLY A 457 33.78 0.05 31.59
C GLY A 457 33.26 0.06 30.16
N THR A 458 32.53 1.10 29.75
CA THR A 458 32.03 1.25 28.37
C THR A 458 33.18 1.69 27.46
N ILE A 459 33.31 1.03 26.30
CA ILE A 459 34.33 1.37 25.31
C ILE A 459 33.96 2.72 24.67
N THR A 460 34.87 3.69 24.81
CA THR A 460 34.73 5.05 24.28
C THR A 460 35.61 5.31 23.06
N GLU A 461 36.80 4.66 22.99
CA GLU A 461 37.74 4.84 21.90
C GLU A 461 38.54 3.56 21.68
N LEU A 462 38.85 3.29 20.44
CA LEU A 462 39.84 2.29 20.02
C LEU A 462 41.05 2.99 19.42
N ARG A 463 42.24 2.48 19.68
CA ARG A 463 43.46 2.94 19.01
C ARG A 463 44.04 1.83 18.19
N GLY A 464 44.52 2.16 17.00
CA GLY A 464 45.01 1.15 16.08
C GLY A 464 46.06 1.69 15.14
N TRP A 465 46.59 0.80 14.37
CA TRP A 465 47.62 1.05 13.38
C TRP A 465 47.14 0.65 12.00
N LEU A 466 47.28 1.57 11.02
CA LEU A 466 46.92 1.35 9.62
C LEU A 466 48.13 0.81 8.86
N ASP A 467 47.99 -0.36 8.25
CA ASP A 467 49.05 -0.94 7.43
C ASP A 467 49.21 -0.15 6.11
N PRO A 468 50.32 0.59 5.95
CA PRO A 468 50.56 1.41 4.77
C PRO A 468 50.67 0.59 3.47
N GLU A 469 51.18 -0.65 3.55
CA GLU A 469 51.32 -1.53 2.39
C GLU A 469 49.97 -2.12 1.92
N SER A 470 48.92 -2.05 2.74
CA SER A 470 47.60 -2.55 2.43
C SER A 470 46.67 -1.50 1.79
N ARG A 471 47.18 -0.29 1.56
CA ARG A 471 46.43 0.82 0.95
C ARG A 471 46.08 0.54 -0.51
N PRO A 472 45.03 1.14 -1.04
CA PRO A 472 44.68 1.07 -2.47
C PRO A 472 45.91 1.43 -3.35
N GLY A 473 46.18 0.59 -4.33
CA GLY A 473 47.32 0.77 -5.23
C GLY A 473 48.66 0.21 -4.76
N MET A 474 48.77 -0.23 -3.48
CA MET A 474 49.99 -0.89 -2.96
C MET A 474 49.96 -2.38 -3.21
N GLU A 475 51.15 -3.03 -3.16
CA GLU A 475 51.31 -4.47 -3.38
C GLU A 475 50.45 -5.30 -2.41
N GLY A 476 50.36 -4.89 -1.15
CA GLY A 476 49.56 -5.54 -0.10
C GLY A 476 48.07 -5.21 -0.11
N ALA A 477 47.56 -4.42 -1.08
CA ALA A 477 46.18 -3.99 -1.13
C ALA A 477 45.19 -5.16 -1.14
N ASN A 478 45.55 -6.30 -1.74
CA ASN A 478 44.72 -7.50 -1.82
C ASN A 478 45.00 -8.54 -0.74
N ARG A 479 45.84 -8.23 0.27
CA ARG A 479 46.12 -9.12 1.38
C ARG A 479 44.81 -9.54 2.08
N LYS A 480 44.62 -10.84 2.25
CA LYS A 480 43.40 -11.39 2.86
C LYS A 480 43.42 -11.17 4.38
N VAL A 481 42.29 -10.69 4.89
CA VAL A 481 42.00 -10.59 6.32
C VAL A 481 40.62 -11.18 6.61
N LYS A 482 40.29 -11.36 7.90
CA LYS A 482 39.09 -12.08 8.32
C LYS A 482 37.79 -11.34 7.96
N GLY A 483 37.80 -10.01 7.83
CA GLY A 483 36.59 -9.23 7.54
C GLY A 483 36.90 -7.83 7.03
N THR A 484 35.86 -7.20 6.51
CA THR A 484 35.86 -5.79 6.11
C THR A 484 34.75 -5.07 6.89
N ILE A 485 35.08 -3.94 7.48
CA ILE A 485 34.12 -3.06 8.18
C ILE A 485 34.01 -1.71 7.45
N HIS A 486 32.87 -1.07 7.57
CA HIS A 486 32.66 0.28 7.08
C HIS A 486 33.02 1.30 8.16
N TRP A 487 33.10 2.56 7.78
CA TRP A 487 33.53 3.64 8.64
C TRP A 487 33.00 4.98 8.13
N VAL A 488 33.04 6.01 8.97
CA VAL A 488 32.78 7.40 8.61
C VAL A 488 33.85 8.26 9.24
N SER A 489 34.38 9.26 8.52
CA SER A 489 35.35 10.22 9.08
C SER A 489 34.80 10.88 10.35
N ALA A 490 35.56 10.92 11.42
CA ALA A 490 35.16 11.63 12.64
C ALA A 490 35.26 13.16 12.48
N VAL A 491 36.02 13.63 11.50
CA VAL A 491 36.18 15.06 11.19
C VAL A 491 35.05 15.57 10.28
N HIS A 492 34.71 14.83 9.25
CA HIS A 492 33.76 15.23 8.21
C HIS A 492 32.41 14.51 8.26
N GLY A 493 32.30 13.49 9.10
CA GLY A 493 31.03 12.77 9.28
C GLY A 493 29.95 13.66 9.85
N VAL A 494 28.78 13.59 9.28
CA VAL A 494 27.63 14.42 9.67
C VAL A 494 26.78 13.64 10.67
N PRO A 495 26.51 14.19 11.86
CA PRO A 495 25.58 13.54 12.80
C PRO A 495 24.18 13.49 12.20
N ALA A 496 23.53 12.35 12.34
CA ALA A 496 22.21 12.09 11.79
C ALA A 496 21.32 11.37 12.81
N GLU A 497 20.04 11.72 12.82
CA GLU A 497 19.02 10.95 13.51
C GLU A 497 18.68 9.71 12.65
N ILE A 498 18.88 8.52 13.21
CA ILE A 498 18.63 7.26 12.52
C ILE A 498 17.50 6.53 13.25
N ARG A 499 16.40 6.30 12.55
CA ARG A 499 15.21 5.62 13.07
C ARG A 499 15.19 4.18 12.57
N LEU A 500 15.37 3.26 13.48
CA LEU A 500 15.37 1.83 13.21
C LEU A 500 13.97 1.29 13.42
N TYR A 501 13.21 1.17 12.34
CA TYR A 501 11.87 0.61 12.36
C TYR A 501 11.89 -0.91 12.21
N ASP A 502 10.94 -1.57 12.89
CA ASP A 502 10.64 -2.97 12.78
C ASP A 502 9.12 -3.18 12.67
N ARG A 503 8.65 -4.43 12.73
CA ARG A 503 7.22 -4.78 12.69
C ARG A 503 6.50 -4.19 13.89
N LEU A 504 5.30 -3.63 13.64
CA LEU A 504 4.49 -3.01 14.70
C LEU A 504 3.96 -4.02 15.72
N PHE A 505 3.72 -5.27 15.28
CA PHE A 505 3.21 -6.34 16.14
C PHE A 505 4.22 -7.46 16.28
N SER A 506 4.25 -8.07 17.48
CA SER A 506 5.16 -9.16 17.83
C SER A 506 4.65 -10.56 17.46
N VAL A 507 3.35 -10.70 17.14
CA VAL A 507 2.73 -11.99 16.83
C VAL A 507 2.23 -12.06 15.38
N PRO A 508 2.19 -13.25 14.78
CA PRO A 508 1.74 -13.41 13.40
C PRO A 508 0.28 -13.01 13.16
N ASN A 509 -0.61 -13.21 14.14
CA ASN A 509 -2.02 -12.86 14.04
C ASN A 509 -2.44 -11.94 15.20
N PRO A 510 -2.22 -10.62 15.09
CA PRO A 510 -2.62 -9.69 16.15
C PRO A 510 -4.14 -9.54 16.30
N ASP A 511 -4.91 -10.02 15.33
CA ASP A 511 -6.38 -10.01 15.38
C ASP A 511 -6.98 -11.17 16.19
N ASP A 512 -6.14 -12.11 16.66
CA ASP A 512 -6.59 -13.24 17.48
C ASP A 512 -6.84 -12.81 18.93
N GLU A 513 -8.10 -12.79 19.30
CA GLU A 513 -8.57 -12.42 20.64
C GLU A 513 -8.93 -13.67 21.50
N SER A 514 -8.53 -14.86 21.07
CA SER A 514 -8.92 -16.15 21.72
C SER A 514 -8.46 -16.30 23.17
N GLU A 515 -7.36 -15.62 23.57
CA GLU A 515 -6.83 -15.63 24.94
C GLU A 515 -7.30 -14.44 25.80
N GLY A 516 -8.31 -13.71 25.36
CA GLY A 516 -8.79 -12.49 26.04
C GLY A 516 -7.86 -11.28 25.89
N LYS A 517 -6.84 -11.38 25.02
CA LYS A 517 -5.97 -10.29 24.62
C LYS A 517 -6.55 -9.58 23.41
N THR A 518 -6.10 -8.36 23.18
CA THR A 518 -6.44 -7.57 22.01
C THR A 518 -5.16 -7.27 21.22
N TYR A 519 -5.30 -6.77 19.98
CA TYR A 519 -4.16 -6.37 19.17
C TYR A 519 -3.22 -5.36 19.88
N ARG A 520 -3.73 -4.58 20.87
CA ARG A 520 -2.92 -3.65 21.67
C ARG A 520 -1.88 -4.36 22.53
N ASP A 521 -2.23 -5.54 23.05
CA ASP A 521 -1.34 -6.34 23.89
C ASP A 521 -0.19 -6.98 23.10
N TYR A 522 -0.30 -6.98 21.79
CA TYR A 522 0.70 -7.54 20.87
C TYR A 522 1.55 -6.48 20.18
N LEU A 523 1.44 -5.20 20.59
CA LEU A 523 2.33 -4.16 20.08
C LEU A 523 3.79 -4.49 20.43
N ASN A 524 4.67 -4.36 19.44
CA ASN A 524 6.10 -4.56 19.62
C ASN A 524 6.74 -3.28 20.22
N PRO A 525 7.22 -3.31 21.47
CA PRO A 525 7.85 -2.15 22.10
C PRO A 525 9.14 -1.71 21.38
N GLU A 526 9.82 -2.64 20.69
CA GLU A 526 11.02 -2.37 19.92
C GLU A 526 10.74 -2.01 18.44
N SER A 527 9.47 -1.78 18.10
CA SER A 527 9.06 -1.44 16.73
C SER A 527 9.70 -0.15 16.19
N ARG A 528 10.21 0.72 17.07
CA ARG A 528 10.97 1.91 16.73
C ARG A 528 12.05 2.18 17.76
N ARG A 529 13.30 2.27 17.32
CA ARG A 529 14.42 2.76 18.11
C ARG A 529 15.09 3.92 17.37
N THR A 530 15.27 5.05 18.03
CA THR A 530 15.95 6.21 17.48
C THR A 530 17.34 6.32 18.09
N VAL A 531 18.35 6.50 17.24
CA VAL A 531 19.75 6.67 17.64
C VAL A 531 20.37 7.86 16.92
N THR A 532 21.45 8.39 17.47
CA THR A 532 22.31 9.35 16.77
C THR A 532 23.51 8.61 16.21
N GLY A 533 23.61 8.58 14.89
CA GLY A 533 24.75 8.00 14.17
C GLY A 533 25.50 9.06 13.38
N TYR A 534 26.44 8.63 12.55
CA TYR A 534 27.18 9.48 11.63
C TYR A 534 27.07 8.96 10.21
N VAL A 535 26.83 9.85 9.27
CA VAL A 535 26.76 9.53 7.84
C VAL A 535 27.87 10.27 7.07
N GLU A 536 28.32 9.71 5.96
CA GLU A 536 29.23 10.42 5.05
C GLU A 536 28.53 11.68 4.48
N PRO A 537 29.25 12.76 4.14
CA PRO A 537 28.67 14.01 3.67
C PRO A 537 27.71 13.83 2.48
N ALA A 538 28.03 12.93 1.54
CA ALA A 538 27.21 12.64 0.38
C ALA A 538 25.82 12.02 0.71
N ALA A 539 25.65 11.45 1.90
CA ALA A 539 24.35 11.02 2.37
C ALA A 539 23.57 12.15 3.06
N ALA A 540 24.26 13.04 3.77
CA ALA A 540 23.62 14.16 4.49
C ALA A 540 22.92 15.16 3.55
N SER A 541 23.46 15.34 2.32
CA SER A 541 22.88 16.20 1.27
C SER A 541 21.74 15.56 0.48
N ALA A 542 21.19 14.43 0.93
CA ALA A 542 20.09 13.75 0.26
C ALA A 542 18.84 14.63 0.17
N ALA A 543 18.07 14.43 -0.91
CA ALA A 543 16.70 14.94 -0.96
C ALA A 543 15.77 14.05 -0.08
N PRO A 544 14.69 14.60 0.49
CA PRO A 544 13.65 13.78 1.11
C PRO A 544 13.17 12.67 0.18
N GLU A 545 12.84 11.50 0.72
CA GLU A 545 12.46 10.27 0.00
C GLU A 545 13.60 9.61 -0.81
N GLN A 546 14.81 10.13 -0.78
CA GLN A 546 15.95 9.46 -1.41
C GLN A 546 16.39 8.24 -0.59
N SER A 547 16.43 7.07 -1.25
CA SER A 547 16.82 5.81 -0.64
C SER A 547 18.30 5.51 -0.86
N PHE A 548 18.91 4.84 0.15
CA PHE A 548 20.30 4.37 0.12
C PHE A 548 20.39 2.95 0.68
N GLN A 549 21.40 2.21 0.27
CA GLN A 549 21.92 1.15 1.10
C GLN A 549 23.03 1.73 1.99
N PHE A 550 22.81 1.77 3.29
CA PHE A 550 23.93 1.94 4.23
C PHE A 550 24.68 0.62 4.28
N GLU A 551 25.91 0.65 3.76
CA GLU A 551 26.69 -0.54 3.51
C GLU A 551 26.80 -1.44 4.74
N ARG A 552 26.51 -2.74 4.57
CA ARG A 552 26.48 -3.77 5.61
C ARG A 552 25.37 -3.62 6.67
N THR A 553 24.62 -2.50 6.68
CA THR A 553 23.66 -2.19 7.74
C THR A 553 22.22 -2.45 7.30
N GLY A 554 21.80 -1.90 6.15
CA GLY A 554 20.43 -2.02 5.67
C GLY A 554 20.10 -1.02 4.59
N TYR A 555 18.81 -0.97 4.23
CA TYR A 555 18.28 0.07 3.34
C TYR A 555 17.59 1.15 4.16
N PHE A 556 17.86 2.39 3.81
CA PHE A 556 17.39 3.58 4.52
C PHE A 556 16.86 4.60 3.52
N VAL A 557 15.94 5.42 3.98
CA VAL A 557 15.39 6.53 3.22
C VAL A 557 15.54 7.82 4.02
N ALA A 558 15.89 8.92 3.36
CA ALA A 558 15.82 10.25 3.96
C ALA A 558 14.35 10.57 4.27
N ASP A 559 14.04 10.87 5.54
CA ASP A 559 12.65 11.04 5.98
C ASP A 559 11.93 12.13 5.18
N ARG A 560 10.77 11.82 4.67
CA ARG A 560 9.98 12.71 3.82
C ARG A 560 9.66 14.06 4.44
N ARG A 561 9.50 14.12 5.79
CA ARG A 561 9.05 15.31 6.52
C ARG A 561 10.14 15.96 7.35
N ASP A 562 10.95 15.13 7.99
CA ASP A 562 11.86 15.60 9.05
C ASP A 562 13.29 15.76 8.56
N HIS A 563 13.63 15.21 7.38
CA HIS A 563 14.97 15.29 6.81
C HIS A 563 15.24 16.66 6.19
N SER A 564 16.42 17.20 6.50
CA SER A 564 17.01 18.33 5.79
C SER A 564 18.54 18.22 5.86
N GLU A 565 19.26 18.95 5.02
CA GLU A 565 20.73 18.99 5.06
C GLU A 565 21.26 19.45 6.42
N ALA A 566 20.57 20.40 7.08
CA ALA A 566 20.93 20.89 8.41
C ALA A 566 20.56 19.92 9.55
N LYS A 567 19.62 19.02 9.32
CA LYS A 567 19.17 17.98 10.24
C LYS A 567 18.90 16.70 9.48
N PRO A 568 19.93 15.90 9.17
CA PRO A 568 19.71 14.62 8.49
C PRO A 568 18.93 13.64 9.35
N VAL A 569 17.86 13.08 8.78
CA VAL A 569 17.00 12.07 9.41
C VAL A 569 16.79 10.92 8.43
N PHE A 570 17.11 9.70 8.85
CA PHE A 570 16.99 8.51 8.04
C PHE A 570 16.13 7.45 8.70
N ASN A 571 15.17 6.92 7.95
CA ASN A 571 14.34 5.81 8.37
C ASN A 571 14.89 4.50 7.80
N ARG A 572 15.07 3.48 8.63
CA ARG A 572 15.37 2.15 8.13
C ARG A 572 14.14 1.57 7.43
N SER A 573 14.25 1.37 6.11
CA SER A 573 13.22 0.76 5.29
C SER A 573 13.13 -0.74 5.54
N VAL A 574 14.28 -1.42 5.44
CA VAL A 574 14.40 -2.87 5.64
C VAL A 574 15.85 -3.27 5.91
N THR A 575 16.07 -4.36 6.62
CA THR A 575 17.38 -4.99 6.84
C THR A 575 17.90 -5.65 5.55
N LEU A 576 19.21 -5.88 5.44
CA LEU A 576 19.80 -6.57 4.26
C LEU A 576 19.32 -8.01 4.10
N ARG A 577 18.96 -8.66 5.21
CA ARG A 577 18.45 -10.03 5.27
C ARG A 577 17.27 -10.05 6.23
N ASP A 578 16.38 -11.00 6.08
CA ASP A 578 15.37 -11.23 7.09
C ASP A 578 16.07 -11.72 8.38
N THR A 579 15.95 -10.90 9.42
CA THR A 579 16.51 -11.16 10.75
C THR A 579 15.41 -11.23 11.80
N TRP A 580 14.14 -11.23 11.37
CA TRP A 580 13.03 -11.29 12.31
C TRP A 580 13.04 -12.60 13.08
N SER A 581 13.05 -12.50 14.40
CA SER A 581 12.80 -13.59 15.35
C SER A 581 11.73 -13.10 16.32
N ALA A 582 10.57 -13.76 16.31
CA ALA A 582 9.48 -13.47 17.25
C ALA A 582 9.89 -13.79 18.69
#